data_a26c208a314c59206d6ca7c747bd2949
#
_entry.id   a26c208a314c59206d6ca7c747bd2949
#
_cell.length_a   1.000
_cell.length_b   1.000
_cell.length_c   1.000
_cell.angle_alpha   90.00
_cell.angle_beta   90.00
_cell.angle_gamma   90.00
#
_symmetry.space_group_name_H-M   'P 1'
#
loop_
_entity.id
_entity.type
_entity.pdbx_description
1 polymer ?
#
loop_
_entity_poly.entity_id
_entity_poly.type
_entity_poly.pdbx_seq_one_letter_code
_entity_poly.pdbx_strand_id
1 'polypeptide(L)'
;GVIKGFARPTGLYRALYDHSAHNDCLIFDDCDSAFSDSICLNLLKAACELSENRRISWMAETKMLTDEGDRLPRSFEYSGNIVFITNIDMQAACDRGHGLSAHFEALMSRSLYVDLGMKTKRDSIVRIKQVVESGALGSHGITPQDCTEILDFVENNSEKLREISLRLVVKIGRLKMNNPQQWKSLAKVTCIR
;
A
#
# COMPACT_ATOMS: atom_id res chain seq x y z
N GLY A 1 8.36 10.98 5.08
CA GLY A 1 8.93 10.28 3.92
C GLY A 1 7.99 9.25 3.34
N VAL A 2 8.20 8.89 2.07
CA VAL A 2 7.43 7.83 1.39
C VAL A 2 8.42 6.89 0.72
N ILE A 3 8.33 5.59 1.03
CA ILE A 3 9.09 4.53 0.38
C ILE A 3 8.13 3.68 -0.44
N LYS A 4 8.45 3.50 -1.74
CA LYS A 4 7.69 2.65 -2.66
C LYS A 4 8.59 1.60 -3.28
N GLY A 5 8.06 0.38 -3.44
CA GLY A 5 8.73 -0.70 -4.15
C GLY A 5 9.63 -1.54 -3.25
N PHE A 6 10.95 -1.53 -3.44
CA PHE A 6 11.88 -2.47 -2.82
C PHE A 6 12.74 -1.83 -1.73
N ALA A 7 12.76 -2.44 -0.54
CA ALA A 7 13.66 -2.06 0.55
C ALA A 7 14.50 -3.26 1.01
N ARG A 8 15.81 -3.03 1.15
CA ARG A 8 16.74 -3.95 1.82
C ARG A 8 16.92 -3.52 3.28
N PRO A 9 17.38 -4.40 4.19
CA PRO A 9 17.56 -4.07 5.61
C PRO A 9 18.40 -2.81 5.87
N THR A 10 19.49 -2.61 5.12
CA THR A 10 20.34 -1.42 5.28
C THR A 10 19.65 -0.13 4.85
N GLY A 11 18.89 -0.17 3.74
CA GLY A 11 18.10 0.95 3.28
C GLY A 11 16.94 1.27 4.23
N LEU A 12 16.30 0.24 4.77
CA LEU A 12 15.25 0.39 5.79
C LEU A 12 15.82 1.04 7.08
N TYR A 13 16.96 0.54 7.58
CA TYR A 13 17.60 1.10 8.76
C TYR A 13 17.91 2.59 8.60
N ARG A 14 18.45 2.97 7.45
CA ARG A 14 18.72 4.35 7.09
C ARG A 14 17.44 5.19 7.05
N ALA A 15 16.41 4.72 6.35
CA ALA A 15 15.15 5.45 6.25
C ALA A 15 14.48 5.66 7.62
N LEU A 16 14.58 4.68 8.50
CA LEU A 16 14.11 4.81 9.88
C LEU A 16 14.94 5.85 10.65
N TYR A 17 16.26 5.92 10.42
CA TYR A 17 17.11 6.94 11.03
C TYR A 17 16.76 8.34 10.54
N ASP A 18 16.64 8.52 9.23
CA ASP A 18 16.35 9.82 8.59
C ASP A 18 14.97 10.38 8.98
N HIS A 19 14.04 9.50 9.46
CA HIS A 19 12.68 9.86 9.88
C HIS A 19 12.42 9.50 11.36
N SER A 20 13.44 9.63 12.21
CA SER A 20 13.35 9.22 13.62
C SER A 20 12.75 10.26 14.55
N ALA A 21 12.60 11.50 14.12
CA ALA A 21 12.09 12.60 14.94
C ALA A 21 10.59 12.47 15.23
N HIS A 22 10.13 13.05 16.34
CA HIS A 22 8.76 12.94 16.85
C HIS A 22 7.68 13.38 15.84
N ASN A 23 7.97 14.36 15.00
CA ASN A 23 7.02 14.87 14.00
C ASN A 23 7.16 14.21 12.63
N ASP A 24 8.06 13.26 12.49
CA ASP A 24 8.25 12.54 11.24
C ASP A 24 7.19 11.47 11.04
N CYS A 25 6.85 11.25 9.78
CA CYS A 25 6.00 10.15 9.34
C CYS A 25 6.66 9.45 8.15
N LEU A 26 6.89 8.16 8.29
CA LEU A 26 7.43 7.29 7.24
C LEU A 26 6.35 6.37 6.71
N ILE A 27 6.02 6.50 5.42
CA ILE A 27 4.99 5.72 4.75
C ILE A 27 5.66 4.66 3.87
N PHE A 28 5.35 3.39 4.11
CA PHE A 28 5.69 2.27 3.23
C PHE A 28 4.49 1.99 2.33
N ASP A 29 4.59 2.35 1.05
CA ASP A 29 3.52 2.20 0.07
C ASP A 29 3.93 1.14 -0.96
N ASP A 30 3.24 -0.01 -0.92
CA ASP A 30 3.51 -1.17 -1.80
C ASP A 30 4.97 -1.68 -1.71
N CYS A 31 5.53 -1.64 -0.49
CA CYS A 31 6.90 -2.06 -0.20
C CYS A 31 6.93 -3.46 0.45
N ASP A 32 6.30 -4.43 -0.20
CA ASP A 32 6.07 -5.77 0.34
C ASP A 32 7.36 -6.57 0.57
N SER A 33 8.48 -6.17 -0.06
CA SER A 33 9.80 -6.73 0.19
C SER A 33 10.27 -6.56 1.64
N ALA A 34 9.87 -5.46 2.31
CA ALA A 34 10.18 -5.23 3.71
C ALA A 34 9.49 -6.25 4.64
N PHE A 35 8.34 -6.78 4.22
CA PHE A 35 7.59 -7.80 4.97
C PHE A 35 8.02 -9.24 4.63
N SER A 36 8.86 -9.43 3.62
CA SER A 36 9.37 -10.74 3.20
C SER A 36 10.74 -11.08 3.81
N ASP A 37 11.37 -10.13 4.49
CA ASP A 37 12.70 -10.25 5.08
C ASP A 37 12.62 -10.18 6.61
N SER A 38 13.12 -11.20 7.30
CA SER A 38 13.06 -11.29 8.77
C SER A 38 13.87 -10.19 9.47
N ILE A 39 14.95 -9.68 8.85
CA ILE A 39 15.75 -8.58 9.41
C ILE A 39 14.95 -7.28 9.30
N CYS A 40 14.33 -7.04 8.15
CA CYS A 40 13.42 -5.90 7.98
C CYS A 40 12.28 -5.94 9.01
N LEU A 41 11.63 -7.10 9.17
CA LEU A 41 10.56 -7.27 10.15
C LEU A 41 11.02 -7.03 11.58
N ASN A 42 12.25 -7.42 11.95
CA ASN A 42 12.79 -7.13 13.26
C ASN A 42 13.03 -5.61 13.48
N LEU A 43 13.53 -4.90 12.47
CA LEU A 43 13.68 -3.45 12.53
C LEU A 43 12.33 -2.75 12.66
N LEU A 44 11.33 -3.17 11.88
CA LEU A 44 9.97 -2.62 11.94
C LEU A 44 9.30 -2.88 13.29
N LYS A 45 9.47 -4.08 13.87
CA LYS A 45 8.96 -4.37 15.23
C LYS A 45 9.59 -3.47 16.29
N ALA A 46 10.90 -3.20 16.19
CA ALA A 46 11.58 -2.28 17.10
C ALA A 46 11.09 -0.83 16.92
N ALA A 47 10.82 -0.41 15.67
CA ALA A 47 10.30 0.90 15.37
C ALA A 47 8.83 1.10 15.81
N CYS A 48 8.04 0.02 15.82
CA CYS A 48 6.61 0.02 16.21
C CYS A 48 6.40 -0.38 17.68
N GLU A 49 7.47 -0.52 18.49
CA GLU A 49 7.34 -0.86 19.92
C GLU A 49 6.49 0.19 20.65
N LEU A 50 5.66 -0.27 21.61
CA LEU A 50 4.75 0.60 22.35
C LEU A 50 5.40 1.33 23.53
N SER A 51 6.70 1.12 23.75
CA SER A 51 7.46 1.83 24.79
C SER A 51 7.71 3.28 24.41
N GLU A 52 7.86 4.14 25.44
CA GLU A 52 8.21 5.56 25.24
C GLU A 52 9.58 5.74 24.57
N ASN A 53 10.52 4.83 24.86
CA ASN A 53 11.90 4.85 24.34
C ASN A 53 12.11 3.71 23.33
N ARG A 54 11.63 3.91 22.11
CA ARG A 54 11.86 2.97 21.01
C ARG A 54 13.30 3.10 20.54
N ARG A 55 14.09 2.04 20.67
CA ARG A 55 15.48 2.03 20.24
C ARG A 55 15.70 1.02 19.13
N ILE A 56 16.19 1.50 18.00
CA ILE A 56 16.53 0.66 16.84
C ILE A 56 18.05 0.48 16.81
N SER A 57 18.50 -0.76 16.63
CA SER A 57 19.92 -1.09 16.65
C SER A 57 20.30 -1.93 15.43
N TRP A 58 21.49 -1.62 14.87
CA TRP A 58 22.13 -2.38 13.81
C TRP A 58 23.49 -2.91 14.29
N MET A 59 23.53 -4.16 14.70
CA MET A 59 24.69 -4.77 15.34
C MET A 59 25.56 -5.59 14.33
N ALA A 60 25.67 -5.10 13.09
CA ALA A 60 26.56 -5.67 12.09
C ALA A 60 27.76 -4.73 11.83
N GLU A 61 28.84 -5.29 11.31
CA GLU A 61 30.06 -4.52 11.00
C GLU A 61 29.98 -3.67 9.74
N THR A 62 28.80 -3.58 9.14
CA THR A 62 28.56 -2.82 7.90
C THR A 62 28.70 -1.32 8.17
N LYS A 63 29.53 -0.66 7.40
CA LYS A 63 29.62 0.81 7.39
C LYS A 63 28.46 1.35 6.56
N MET A 64 27.50 2.01 7.20
CA MET A 64 26.43 2.73 6.52
C MET A 64 26.66 4.23 6.63
N LEU A 65 26.35 4.96 5.56
CA LEU A 65 26.52 6.41 5.49
C LEU A 65 25.16 7.08 5.28
N THR A 66 25.02 8.29 5.80
CA THR A 66 23.94 9.23 5.47
C THR A 66 24.11 9.75 4.04
N ASP A 67 23.15 10.52 3.53
CA ASP A 67 23.28 11.17 2.22
C ASP A 67 24.39 12.22 2.20
N GLU A 68 24.69 12.81 3.36
CA GLU A 68 25.78 13.78 3.54
C GLU A 68 27.16 13.11 3.67
N GLY A 69 27.20 11.77 3.74
CA GLY A 69 28.44 11.01 3.86
C GLY A 69 28.90 10.71 5.27
N ASP A 70 28.11 11.11 6.28
CA ASP A 70 28.37 10.83 7.68
C ASP A 70 28.06 9.38 8.03
N ARG A 71 28.75 8.83 9.01
CA ARG A 71 28.53 7.46 9.45
C ARG A 71 27.23 7.35 10.25
N LEU A 72 26.32 6.48 9.81
CA LEU A 72 25.12 6.14 10.58
C LEU A 72 25.50 5.52 11.95
N PRO A 73 24.83 5.92 13.04
CA PRO A 73 25.05 5.33 14.35
C PRO A 73 24.63 3.86 14.36
N ARG A 74 25.23 3.06 15.24
CA ARG A 74 24.83 1.65 15.43
C ARG A 74 23.50 1.48 16.12
N SER A 75 23.01 2.51 16.78
CA SER A 75 21.67 2.55 17.39
C SER A 75 21.21 3.99 17.55
N PHE A 76 19.91 4.19 17.48
CA PHE A 76 19.26 5.50 17.66
C PHE A 76 17.89 5.34 18.32
N GLU A 77 17.39 6.41 18.91
CA GLU A 77 16.01 6.49 19.41
C GLU A 77 15.07 6.85 18.26
N TYR A 78 13.92 6.19 18.22
CA TYR A 78 12.92 6.39 17.19
C TYR A 78 11.62 6.91 17.81
N SER A 79 11.22 8.13 17.45
CA SER A 79 9.98 8.79 17.91
C SER A 79 8.99 9.06 16.80
N GLY A 80 9.36 8.76 15.53
CA GLY A 80 8.55 8.97 14.35
C GLY A 80 7.31 8.08 14.30
N ASN A 81 6.43 8.37 13.35
CA ASN A 81 5.25 7.58 13.04
C ASN A 81 5.49 6.74 11.79
N ILE A 82 4.86 5.58 11.72
CA ILE A 82 4.96 4.70 10.55
C ILE A 82 3.55 4.37 10.05
N VAL A 83 3.38 4.41 8.73
CA VAL A 83 2.17 3.95 8.04
C VAL A 83 2.57 2.88 7.04
N PHE A 84 1.90 1.74 7.08
CA PHE A 84 2.05 0.66 6.11
C PHE A 84 0.83 0.60 5.19
N ILE A 85 1.07 0.62 3.89
CA ILE A 85 0.07 0.36 2.85
C ILE A 85 0.56 -0.86 2.07
N THR A 86 -0.10 -1.99 2.23
CA THR A 86 0.34 -3.26 1.66
C THR A 86 -0.84 -4.08 1.13
N ASN A 87 -0.57 -4.91 0.14
CA ASN A 87 -1.51 -5.91 -0.36
C ASN A 87 -1.39 -7.26 0.39
N ILE A 88 -0.47 -7.38 1.33
CA ILE A 88 -0.30 -8.59 2.13
C ILE A 88 -1.42 -8.66 3.16
N ASP A 89 -2.25 -9.70 3.05
CA ASP A 89 -3.19 -10.08 4.11
C ASP A 89 -2.42 -10.83 5.21
N MET A 90 -1.94 -10.05 6.19
CA MET A 90 -1.13 -10.57 7.29
C MET A 90 -1.94 -11.54 8.15
N GLN A 91 -3.23 -11.28 8.38
CA GLN A 91 -4.11 -12.16 9.15
C GLN A 91 -4.27 -13.50 8.45
N ALA A 92 -4.62 -13.51 7.18
CA ALA A 92 -4.72 -14.74 6.41
C ALA A 92 -3.38 -15.49 6.27
N ALA A 93 -2.25 -14.80 6.29
CA ALA A 93 -0.93 -15.43 6.32
C ALA A 93 -0.68 -16.13 7.66
N CYS A 94 -1.08 -15.54 8.79
CA CYS A 94 -1.02 -16.14 10.12
C CYS A 94 -1.93 -17.37 10.20
N ASP A 95 -3.17 -17.27 9.75
CA ASP A 95 -4.16 -18.35 9.77
C ASP A 95 -3.69 -19.58 8.96
N ARG A 96 -2.92 -19.35 7.89
CA ARG A 96 -2.33 -20.43 7.07
C ARG A 96 -1.00 -20.98 7.60
N GLY A 97 -0.48 -20.47 8.70
CA GLY A 97 0.80 -20.89 9.28
C GLY A 97 2.02 -20.55 8.41
N HIS A 98 2.01 -19.37 7.79
CA HIS A 98 3.15 -18.89 7.02
C HIS A 98 4.40 -18.77 7.90
N GLY A 99 5.61 -19.04 7.34
CA GLY A 99 6.87 -19.03 8.10
C GLY A 99 7.22 -17.70 8.81
N LEU A 100 6.56 -16.59 8.43
CA LEU A 100 6.72 -15.27 9.06
C LEU A 100 5.53 -14.89 9.96
N SER A 101 4.60 -15.81 10.26
CA SER A 101 3.38 -15.56 11.03
C SER A 101 3.67 -14.87 12.36
N ALA A 102 4.65 -15.36 13.12
CA ALA A 102 5.02 -14.76 14.41
C ALA A 102 5.51 -13.31 14.27
N HIS A 103 6.12 -12.94 13.14
CA HIS A 103 6.50 -11.55 12.87
C HIS A 103 5.28 -10.70 12.52
N PHE A 104 4.34 -11.22 11.74
CA PHE A 104 3.12 -10.51 11.38
C PHE A 104 2.23 -10.28 12.60
N GLU A 105 2.02 -11.29 13.43
CA GLU A 105 1.27 -11.16 14.69
C GLU A 105 1.89 -10.08 15.60
N ALA A 106 3.23 -10.11 15.74
CA ALA A 106 3.95 -9.13 16.54
C ALA A 106 3.86 -7.71 15.97
N LEU A 107 3.82 -7.54 14.65
CA LEU A 107 3.68 -6.23 14.01
C LEU A 107 2.24 -5.72 14.11
N MET A 108 1.24 -6.58 13.85
CA MET A 108 -0.17 -6.24 14.01
C MET A 108 -0.52 -5.84 15.45
N SER A 109 0.05 -6.53 16.44
CA SER A 109 -0.18 -6.21 17.87
C SER A 109 0.40 -4.83 18.28
N ARG A 110 1.35 -4.27 17.52
CA ARG A 110 2.00 -2.98 17.76
C ARG A 110 1.47 -1.85 16.89
N SER A 111 0.49 -2.14 16.05
CA SER A 111 -0.07 -1.19 15.08
C SER A 111 -1.60 -1.20 15.10
N LEU A 112 -2.20 -0.14 14.56
CA LEU A 112 -3.61 -0.12 14.26
C LEU A 112 -3.81 -0.79 12.90
N TYR A 113 -4.18 -2.07 12.91
CA TYR A 113 -4.41 -2.83 11.68
C TYR A 113 -5.81 -2.54 11.14
N VAL A 114 -5.88 -2.09 9.90
CA VAL A 114 -7.14 -1.81 9.20
C VAL A 114 -7.21 -2.66 7.94
N ASP A 115 -8.11 -3.62 7.92
CA ASP A 115 -8.42 -4.40 6.72
C ASP A 115 -9.37 -3.60 5.81
N LEU A 116 -8.86 -3.16 4.66
CA LEU A 116 -9.63 -2.51 3.60
C LEU A 116 -10.02 -3.49 2.48
N GLY A 117 -9.80 -4.77 2.67
CA GLY A 117 -10.06 -5.81 1.68
C GLY A 117 -11.53 -5.89 1.28
N MET A 118 -11.77 -5.89 -0.02
CA MET A 118 -13.10 -6.14 -0.58
C MET A 118 -13.29 -7.64 -0.72
N LYS A 119 -14.18 -8.23 0.08
CA LYS A 119 -14.39 -9.69 0.12
C LYS A 119 -15.25 -10.21 -1.01
N THR A 120 -16.12 -9.35 -1.57
CA THR A 120 -17.02 -9.71 -2.66
C THR A 120 -16.93 -8.70 -3.82
N LYS A 121 -17.35 -9.12 -5.01
CA LYS A 121 -17.51 -8.22 -6.17
C LYS A 121 -18.47 -7.07 -5.85
N ARG A 122 -19.52 -7.36 -5.09
CA ARG A 122 -20.51 -6.36 -4.68
C ARG A 122 -19.86 -5.28 -3.80
N ASP A 123 -19.04 -5.67 -2.82
CA ASP A 123 -18.32 -4.71 -1.97
C ASP A 123 -17.41 -3.82 -2.80
N SER A 124 -16.69 -4.39 -3.78
CA SER A 124 -15.86 -3.64 -4.72
C SER A 124 -16.66 -2.63 -5.52
N ILE A 125 -17.83 -3.01 -6.03
CA ILE A 125 -18.72 -2.10 -6.79
C ILE A 125 -19.22 -0.97 -5.89
N VAL A 126 -19.70 -1.29 -4.69
CA VAL A 126 -20.18 -0.28 -3.73
C VAL A 126 -19.07 0.70 -3.40
N ARG A 127 -17.86 0.21 -3.13
CA ARG A 127 -16.71 1.07 -2.83
C ARG A 127 -16.32 1.96 -4.02
N ILE A 128 -16.33 1.40 -5.22
CA ILE A 128 -16.06 2.17 -6.44
C ILE A 128 -17.09 3.30 -6.58
N LYS A 129 -18.38 3.02 -6.40
CA LYS A 129 -19.43 4.03 -6.46
C LYS A 129 -19.16 5.16 -5.48
N GLN A 130 -18.92 4.84 -4.20
CA GLN A 130 -18.63 5.84 -3.17
C GLN A 130 -17.45 6.74 -3.55
N VAL A 131 -16.37 6.17 -4.08
CA VAL A 131 -15.18 6.94 -4.49
C VAL A 131 -15.46 7.79 -5.74
N VAL A 132 -16.23 7.27 -6.68
CA VAL A 132 -16.63 8.03 -7.88
C VAL A 132 -17.56 9.19 -7.50
N GLU A 133 -18.53 8.95 -6.64
CA GLU A 133 -19.48 9.96 -6.13
C GLU A 133 -18.77 11.06 -5.31
N SER A 134 -17.69 10.73 -4.62
CA SER A 134 -16.85 11.72 -3.93
C SER A 134 -16.06 12.65 -4.88
N GLY A 135 -16.17 12.46 -6.19
CA GLY A 135 -15.50 13.29 -7.20
C GLY A 135 -14.05 12.92 -7.47
N ALA A 136 -13.56 11.80 -6.95
CA ALA A 136 -12.14 11.41 -7.09
C ALA A 136 -11.67 11.22 -8.54
N LEU A 137 -12.58 10.96 -9.49
CA LEU A 137 -12.25 10.83 -10.90
C LEU A 137 -12.09 12.17 -11.63
N GLY A 138 -12.49 13.28 -11.04
CA GLY A 138 -12.33 14.62 -11.62
C GLY A 138 -10.85 14.96 -11.90
N SER A 139 -9.94 14.50 -11.03
CA SER A 139 -8.48 14.65 -11.23
C SER A 139 -7.95 13.93 -12.48
N HIS A 140 -8.71 12.99 -13.02
CA HIS A 140 -8.40 12.27 -14.27
C HIS A 140 -9.10 12.85 -15.49
N GLY A 141 -9.81 13.99 -15.36
CA GLY A 141 -10.55 14.64 -16.44
C GLY A 141 -11.86 13.95 -16.82
N ILE A 142 -12.34 13.01 -16.00
CA ILE A 142 -13.58 12.27 -16.24
C ILE A 142 -14.75 13.08 -15.69
N THR A 143 -15.74 13.39 -16.55
CA THR A 143 -16.90 14.18 -16.15
C THR A 143 -17.89 13.37 -15.29
N PRO A 144 -18.75 13.99 -14.49
CA PRO A 144 -19.79 13.27 -13.71
C PRO A 144 -20.71 12.42 -14.60
N GLN A 145 -21.05 12.91 -15.80
CA GLN A 145 -21.87 12.15 -16.76
C GLN A 145 -21.12 10.91 -17.26
N ASP A 146 -19.82 11.05 -17.57
CA ASP A 146 -18.99 9.92 -17.94
C ASP A 146 -18.87 8.89 -16.82
N CYS A 147 -18.78 9.35 -15.57
CA CYS A 147 -18.77 8.48 -14.41
C CYS A 147 -20.01 7.57 -14.36
N THR A 148 -21.21 8.13 -14.55
CA THR A 148 -22.45 7.36 -14.56
C THR A 148 -22.43 6.26 -15.62
N GLU A 149 -22.08 6.62 -16.86
CA GLU A 149 -22.04 5.63 -17.96
C GLU A 149 -20.97 4.54 -17.76
N ILE A 150 -19.84 4.90 -17.12
CA ILE A 150 -18.77 3.93 -16.81
C ILE A 150 -19.23 2.99 -15.69
N LEU A 151 -19.87 3.51 -14.65
CA LEU A 151 -20.41 2.70 -13.55
C LEU A 151 -21.47 1.72 -14.07
N ASP A 152 -22.39 2.17 -14.90
CA ASP A 152 -23.39 1.32 -15.55
C ASP A 152 -22.74 0.19 -16.37
N PHE A 153 -21.67 0.52 -17.11
CA PHE A 153 -20.92 -0.49 -17.85
C PHE A 153 -20.27 -1.52 -16.93
N VAL A 154 -19.64 -1.08 -15.84
CA VAL A 154 -18.99 -1.95 -14.86
C VAL A 154 -20.01 -2.86 -14.18
N GLU A 155 -21.15 -2.34 -13.77
CA GLU A 155 -22.20 -3.13 -13.12
C GLU A 155 -22.79 -4.18 -14.07
N ASN A 156 -23.19 -3.77 -15.28
CA ASN A 156 -23.79 -4.65 -16.26
C ASN A 156 -22.84 -5.75 -16.77
N ASN A 157 -21.55 -5.60 -16.57
CA ASN A 157 -20.55 -6.58 -16.99
C ASN A 157 -19.76 -7.19 -15.80
N SER A 158 -20.18 -6.95 -14.56
CA SER A 158 -19.44 -7.31 -13.33
C SER A 158 -19.02 -8.77 -13.27
N GLU A 159 -19.88 -9.70 -13.74
CA GLU A 159 -19.57 -11.12 -13.72
C GLU A 159 -18.49 -11.54 -14.74
N LYS A 160 -18.30 -10.75 -15.79
CA LYS A 160 -17.38 -11.05 -16.90
C LYS A 160 -16.07 -10.25 -16.81
N LEU A 161 -16.03 -9.21 -15.98
CA LEU A 161 -14.83 -8.40 -15.83
C LEU A 161 -13.69 -9.20 -15.19
N ARG A 162 -12.47 -8.99 -15.70
CA ARG A 162 -11.24 -9.62 -15.17
C ARG A 162 -10.94 -9.17 -13.74
N GLU A 163 -11.19 -7.90 -13.46
CA GLU A 163 -11.04 -7.28 -12.14
C GLU A 163 -12.16 -6.25 -11.94
N ILE A 164 -12.48 -5.96 -10.69
CA ILE A 164 -13.37 -4.84 -10.32
C ILE A 164 -12.56 -3.96 -9.36
N SER A 165 -12.02 -2.86 -9.90
CA SER A 165 -11.12 -1.96 -9.17
C SER A 165 -11.29 -0.51 -9.63
N LEU A 166 -10.87 0.46 -8.82
CA LEU A 166 -10.79 1.85 -9.25
C LEU A 166 -9.86 2.05 -10.45
N ARG A 167 -8.78 1.26 -10.52
CA ARG A 167 -7.88 1.28 -11.69
C ARG A 167 -8.60 0.90 -12.98
N LEU A 168 -9.51 -0.07 -12.91
CA LEU A 168 -10.34 -0.45 -14.06
C LEU A 168 -11.23 0.72 -14.48
N VAL A 169 -11.89 1.40 -13.54
CA VAL A 169 -12.76 2.55 -13.84
C VAL A 169 -11.98 3.68 -14.50
N VAL A 170 -10.78 4.01 -14.00
CA VAL A 170 -9.89 5.00 -14.63
C VAL A 170 -9.46 4.56 -16.03
N LYS A 171 -9.12 3.29 -16.24
CA LYS A 171 -8.78 2.75 -17.57
C LYS A 171 -9.93 2.91 -18.55
N ILE A 172 -11.15 2.53 -18.14
CA ILE A 172 -12.35 2.70 -18.97
C ILE A 172 -12.65 4.16 -19.25
N GLY A 173 -12.49 5.03 -18.24
CA GLY A 173 -12.63 6.49 -18.41
C GLY A 173 -11.68 7.05 -19.48
N ARG A 174 -10.41 6.66 -19.42
CA ARG A 174 -9.43 7.04 -20.45
C ARG A 174 -9.79 6.50 -21.85
N LEU A 175 -10.31 5.27 -21.94
CA LEU A 175 -10.81 4.73 -23.21
C LEU A 175 -11.98 5.56 -23.75
N LYS A 176 -12.90 5.96 -22.88
CA LYS A 176 -14.07 6.78 -23.26
C LYS A 176 -13.65 8.18 -23.73
N MET A 177 -12.72 8.84 -23.00
CA MET A 177 -12.21 10.14 -23.39
C MET A 177 -11.51 10.14 -24.75
N ASN A 178 -10.70 9.10 -25.00
CA ASN A 178 -9.91 9.00 -26.23
C ASN A 178 -10.75 8.46 -27.44
N ASN A 179 -11.79 7.67 -27.18
CA ASN A 179 -12.61 7.02 -28.20
C ASN A 179 -14.10 7.03 -27.84
N PRO A 180 -14.76 8.21 -27.82
CA PRO A 180 -16.13 8.36 -27.27
C PRO A 180 -17.17 7.48 -27.95
N GLN A 181 -17.00 7.17 -29.23
CA GLN A 181 -17.97 6.36 -29.99
C GLN A 181 -17.77 4.84 -29.84
N GLN A 182 -16.53 4.40 -29.57
CA GLN A 182 -16.17 2.99 -29.58
C GLN A 182 -15.73 2.43 -28.21
N TRP A 183 -15.71 3.27 -27.16
CA TRP A 183 -15.16 2.89 -25.87
C TRP A 183 -15.77 1.61 -25.27
N LYS A 184 -17.07 1.40 -25.42
CA LYS A 184 -17.75 0.19 -24.91
C LYS A 184 -17.23 -1.09 -25.57
N SER A 185 -16.99 -1.06 -26.87
CA SER A 185 -16.42 -2.19 -27.61
C SER A 185 -14.97 -2.43 -27.20
N LEU A 186 -14.18 -1.37 -27.09
CA LEU A 186 -12.79 -1.45 -26.65
C LEU A 186 -12.70 -1.96 -25.19
N ALA A 187 -13.55 -1.46 -24.30
CA ALA A 187 -13.61 -1.92 -22.92
C ALA A 187 -14.00 -3.40 -22.81
N LYS A 188 -14.94 -3.88 -23.67
CA LYS A 188 -15.28 -5.31 -23.72
C LYS A 188 -14.08 -6.17 -24.10
N VAL A 189 -13.33 -5.78 -25.14
CA VAL A 189 -12.18 -6.56 -25.61
C VAL A 189 -11.03 -6.55 -24.58
N THR A 190 -10.80 -5.42 -23.91
CA THR A 190 -9.64 -5.25 -23.03
C THR A 190 -9.88 -5.66 -21.58
N CYS A 191 -11.11 -5.54 -21.08
CA CYS A 191 -11.43 -5.70 -19.66
C CYS A 191 -12.29 -6.94 -19.34
N ILE A 192 -12.92 -7.56 -20.32
CA ILE A 192 -13.74 -8.77 -20.13
C ILE A 192 -12.89 -10.04 -20.39
N ARG A 193 -13.23 -11.11 -19.68
CA ARG A 193 -12.65 -12.46 -19.85
C ARG A 193 -13.28 -13.16 -21.03
#